data_41fc6e48a0587eaaba34411248647265
#
_entry.id   41fc6e48a0587eaaba34411248647265
#
_cell.length_a   1.000
_cell.length_b   1.000
_cell.length_c   1.000
_cell.angle_alpha   90.00
_cell.angle_beta   90.00
_cell.angle_gamma   90.00
#
_symmetry.space_group_name_H-M   'P 1'
#
loop_
_entity.id
_entity.type
_entity.pdbx_description
1 polymer ?
#
loop_
_entity_poly.entity_id
_entity_poly.type
_entity_poly.pdbx_seq_one_letter_code
_entity_poly.pdbx_strand_id
1 'polypeptide(L)'
;MKIKTVLLLAGGLVLAVALLIVLLLVPVRASGEANTSVAQTVSDTEDVKQEETPMIETTRAPLPSEPSVSTVTFPTTDDLTITADLYWTGDANAPFILLFHQADYSRGEYLEIAPKLNALGYNCLAIDQRSGGVANGVKNETYQAAKSAGLQTGYIQAYPDLESALDYVMQTYMPSQLIVWGSSYSSSLALILASEHPDEISAVLAFSPGEYFKLDGKQVADYAASITQPAFITSAKSEEKSWRGIADQIKSSGSVFFVPEGNGRHGSSALFEKTPNNAEYWTAVESFLASLQK
;
A
#
# COMPACT_ATOMS: atom_id res chain seq x y z
N MET A 1 52.80 -4.38 32.34
CA MET A 1 53.28 -5.77 32.17
C MET A 1 52.61 -6.38 30.92
N LYS A 2 53.38 -6.46 29.86
CA LYS A 2 53.30 -7.29 28.64
C LYS A 2 51.96 -7.48 27.90
N ILE A 3 51.92 -6.76 26.80
CA ILE A 3 51.18 -6.96 25.54
C ILE A 3 51.47 -8.34 24.97
N LYS A 4 50.46 -9.07 24.53
CA LYS A 4 50.61 -10.13 23.51
C LYS A 4 49.64 -9.91 22.35
N THR A 5 50.23 -9.40 21.30
CA THR A 5 49.74 -9.42 19.92
C THR A 5 49.72 -10.87 19.43
N VAL A 6 48.58 -11.30 18.86
CA VAL A 6 48.52 -12.51 18.01
C VAL A 6 47.99 -12.10 16.67
N LEU A 7 48.92 -12.15 15.70
CA LEU A 7 48.71 -12.01 14.26
C LEU A 7 48.31 -13.40 13.73
N LEU A 8 47.20 -13.54 13.03
CA LEU A 8 46.92 -14.72 12.20
C LEU A 8 46.59 -14.24 10.77
N LEU A 9 47.56 -14.61 9.95
CA LEU A 9 47.47 -14.60 8.47
C LEU A 9 46.67 -15.83 8.01
N ALA A 10 46.03 -15.69 6.91
CA ALA A 10 45.79 -16.65 5.84
C ALA A 10 44.37 -16.44 5.29
N GLY A 11 44.13 -16.35 4.10
CA GLY A 11 44.66 -16.89 2.88
C GLY A 11 43.50 -16.91 1.90
N GLY A 12 43.63 -16.22 0.79
CA GLY A 12 42.60 -16.07 -0.23
C GLY A 12 42.25 -17.40 -0.90
N LEU A 13 41.02 -17.48 -1.32
CA LEU A 13 40.62 -18.36 -2.42
C LEU A 13 39.65 -17.58 -3.31
N VAL A 14 40.17 -17.10 -4.43
CA VAL A 14 39.41 -16.51 -5.54
C VAL A 14 38.90 -17.67 -6.37
N LEU A 15 37.58 -17.90 -6.37
CA LEU A 15 36.92 -18.78 -7.34
C LEU A 15 36.31 -17.91 -8.43
N ALA A 16 36.98 -17.89 -9.60
CA ALA A 16 36.47 -17.35 -10.85
C ALA A 16 35.45 -18.36 -11.44
N VAL A 17 34.19 -18.01 -11.52
CA VAL A 17 33.18 -18.76 -12.29
C VAL A 17 33.06 -18.08 -13.66
N ALA A 18 33.59 -18.76 -14.69
CA ALA A 18 33.42 -18.37 -16.08
C ALA A 18 32.00 -18.70 -16.56
N LEU A 19 31.25 -17.67 -16.95
CA LEU A 19 29.94 -17.79 -17.56
C LEU A 19 30.11 -18.08 -19.06
N LEU A 20 29.78 -19.30 -19.51
CA LEU A 20 29.79 -19.72 -20.91
C LEU A 20 28.46 -19.32 -21.56
N ILE A 21 28.46 -18.27 -22.38
CA ILE A 21 27.34 -17.87 -23.23
C ILE A 21 27.38 -18.70 -24.50
N VAL A 22 26.42 -19.60 -24.68
CA VAL A 22 26.21 -20.30 -25.94
C VAL A 22 25.21 -19.52 -26.79
N LEU A 23 25.70 -18.85 -27.82
CA LEU A 23 24.88 -18.26 -28.89
C LEU A 23 24.48 -19.35 -29.87
N LEU A 24 23.19 -19.68 -29.93
CA LEU A 24 22.62 -20.50 -31.01
C LEU A 24 22.22 -19.58 -32.17
N LEU A 25 23.02 -19.57 -33.22
CA LEU A 25 22.70 -18.98 -34.52
C LEU A 25 21.81 -19.93 -35.32
N VAL A 26 20.59 -19.51 -35.65
CA VAL A 26 19.73 -20.19 -36.62
C VAL A 26 19.90 -19.49 -37.98
N PRO A 27 20.21 -20.21 -39.07
CA PRO A 27 20.37 -19.57 -40.38
C PRO A 27 19.03 -19.34 -41.06
N VAL A 28 18.81 -18.10 -41.51
CA VAL A 28 17.74 -17.73 -42.45
C VAL A 28 18.11 -18.25 -43.84
N ARG A 29 17.25 -19.03 -44.42
CA ARG A 29 17.40 -19.48 -45.83
C ARG A 29 16.35 -18.72 -46.67
N ALA A 30 16.85 -17.84 -47.50
CA ALA A 30 16.09 -17.25 -48.60
C ALA A 30 16.15 -18.14 -49.83
N SER A 31 15.01 -18.39 -50.45
CA SER A 31 14.98 -18.73 -51.87
C SER A 31 13.63 -18.29 -52.41
N GLY A 32 13.72 -17.31 -53.33
CA GLY A 32 12.58 -16.92 -54.15
C GLY A 32 12.43 -17.88 -55.32
N GLU A 33 11.24 -17.91 -55.85
CA GLU A 33 11.00 -17.87 -57.30
C GLU A 33 9.49 -17.71 -57.57
N ALA A 34 9.24 -16.78 -58.46
CA ALA A 34 7.91 -16.45 -58.97
C ALA A 34 7.43 -17.55 -59.94
N ASN A 35 6.17 -17.84 -59.97
CA ASN A 35 5.50 -18.16 -61.23
C ASN A 35 3.98 -17.85 -61.19
N THR A 36 3.59 -17.15 -62.19
CA THR A 36 2.28 -16.71 -62.63
C THR A 36 1.43 -17.91 -63.07
N SER A 37 0.13 -17.98 -62.75
CA SER A 37 -0.96 -18.18 -63.73
C SER A 37 -2.33 -18.45 -63.15
N VAL A 38 -3.27 -17.65 -63.58
CA VAL A 38 -4.67 -17.89 -63.96
C VAL A 38 -5.72 -18.21 -62.89
N ALA A 39 -6.72 -17.39 -62.91
CA ALA A 39 -7.97 -17.34 -62.23
C ALA A 39 -8.85 -18.62 -62.40
N GLN A 40 -9.54 -18.99 -61.36
CA GLN A 40 -10.88 -19.53 -61.43
C GLN A 40 -11.67 -19.19 -60.15
N THR A 41 -12.75 -18.48 -60.37
CA THR A 41 -13.80 -18.14 -59.39
C THR A 41 -14.55 -19.41 -58.97
N VAL A 42 -14.64 -19.65 -57.68
CA VAL A 42 -15.78 -20.35 -57.07
C VAL A 42 -16.09 -19.61 -55.75
N SER A 43 -17.26 -19.05 -55.69
CA SER A 43 -17.89 -18.50 -54.52
C SER A 43 -18.42 -19.62 -53.66
N ASP A 44 -17.89 -19.81 -52.47
CA ASP A 44 -18.58 -20.46 -51.38
C ASP A 44 -18.44 -19.58 -50.15
N THR A 45 -19.52 -18.92 -49.81
CA THR A 45 -19.74 -18.21 -48.57
C THR A 45 -19.97 -19.25 -47.48
N GLU A 46 -18.91 -19.63 -46.75
CA GLU A 46 -19.08 -20.28 -45.47
C GLU A 46 -19.33 -19.19 -44.41
N ASP A 47 -20.55 -19.21 -43.89
CA ASP A 47 -20.94 -18.46 -42.66
C ASP A 47 -20.06 -18.90 -41.49
N VAL A 48 -19.00 -18.15 -41.21
CA VAL A 48 -18.27 -18.28 -39.97
C VAL A 48 -19.16 -17.69 -38.86
N LYS A 49 -19.95 -18.57 -38.24
CA LYS A 49 -20.55 -18.24 -36.93
C LYS A 49 -19.42 -17.87 -35.99
N GLN A 50 -19.30 -16.57 -35.70
CA GLN A 50 -18.56 -16.12 -34.52
C GLN A 50 -19.26 -16.68 -33.29
N GLU A 51 -18.64 -17.64 -32.67
CA GLU A 51 -18.99 -18.13 -31.35
C GLU A 51 -18.67 -17.00 -30.38
N GLU A 52 -19.70 -16.23 -30.01
CA GLU A 52 -19.61 -15.25 -28.94
C GLU A 52 -19.22 -16.01 -27.66
N THR A 53 -17.97 -15.86 -27.23
CA THR A 53 -17.53 -16.33 -25.92
C THR A 53 -18.40 -15.61 -24.88
N PRO A 54 -19.16 -16.32 -24.05
CA PRO A 54 -19.98 -15.66 -23.04
C PRO A 54 -19.08 -14.87 -22.12
N MET A 55 -19.24 -13.53 -22.10
CA MET A 55 -18.69 -12.71 -21.05
C MET A 55 -19.27 -13.21 -19.74
N ILE A 56 -18.42 -13.82 -18.93
CA ILE A 56 -18.77 -14.16 -17.56
C ILE A 56 -18.92 -12.83 -16.84
N GLU A 57 -20.15 -12.33 -16.78
CA GLU A 57 -20.53 -11.23 -15.91
C GLU A 57 -20.32 -11.74 -14.49
N THR A 58 -19.19 -11.38 -13.89
CA THR A 58 -18.91 -11.67 -12.50
C THR A 58 -19.93 -10.87 -11.68
N THR A 59 -21.05 -11.49 -11.36
CA THR A 59 -22.09 -10.89 -10.50
C THR A 59 -21.48 -10.68 -9.12
N ARG A 60 -21.05 -9.45 -8.88
CA ARG A 60 -20.60 -8.98 -7.57
C ARG A 60 -21.74 -9.18 -6.57
N ALA A 61 -21.44 -9.76 -5.40
CA ALA A 61 -22.40 -9.82 -4.31
C ALA A 61 -22.88 -8.39 -3.97
N PRO A 62 -24.19 -8.19 -3.77
CA PRO A 62 -24.71 -6.87 -3.44
C PRO A 62 -24.08 -6.37 -2.14
N LEU A 63 -23.58 -5.13 -2.16
CA LEU A 63 -23.05 -4.47 -0.97
C LEU A 63 -24.18 -4.14 0.01
N PRO A 64 -23.92 -4.13 1.33
CA PRO A 64 -24.93 -3.75 2.31
C PRO A 64 -25.45 -2.33 2.04
N SER A 65 -26.75 -2.12 2.12
CA SER A 65 -27.39 -0.80 1.98
C SER A 65 -27.44 0.00 3.30
N GLU A 66 -27.05 -0.63 4.41
CA GLU A 66 -27.08 -0.02 5.74
C GLU A 66 -25.65 0.10 6.30
N PRO A 67 -25.39 1.11 7.15
CA PRO A 67 -24.11 1.21 7.85
C PRO A 67 -23.81 -0.04 8.66
N SER A 68 -22.57 -0.51 8.60
CA SER A 68 -22.17 -1.72 9.32
C SER A 68 -20.65 -1.75 9.59
N VAL A 69 -20.27 -2.53 10.60
CA VAL A 69 -18.88 -2.91 10.84
C VAL A 69 -18.79 -4.43 10.75
N SER A 70 -17.87 -4.92 9.93
CA SER A 70 -17.67 -6.36 9.74
C SER A 70 -16.20 -6.69 9.56
N THR A 71 -15.79 -7.87 10.02
CA THR A 71 -14.45 -8.39 9.75
C THR A 71 -14.46 -9.15 8.44
N VAL A 72 -13.51 -8.83 7.57
CA VAL A 72 -13.30 -9.45 6.26
C VAL A 72 -11.90 -10.01 6.17
N THR A 73 -11.70 -10.95 5.25
CA THR A 73 -10.38 -11.52 4.99
C THR A 73 -10.12 -11.61 3.48
N PHE A 74 -8.86 -11.45 3.09
CA PHE A 74 -8.42 -11.59 1.70
C PHE A 74 -6.96 -12.06 1.67
N PRO A 75 -6.51 -12.73 0.60
CA PRO A 75 -5.14 -13.20 0.48
C PRO A 75 -4.20 -12.07 0.04
N THR A 76 -2.93 -12.20 0.42
CA THR A 76 -1.82 -11.47 -0.20
C THR A 76 -1.26 -12.24 -1.40
N THR A 77 -0.36 -11.61 -2.14
CA THR A 77 0.34 -12.24 -3.27
C THR A 77 1.24 -13.42 -2.86
N ASP A 78 1.62 -13.51 -1.58
CA ASP A 78 2.39 -14.63 -1.00
C ASP A 78 1.51 -15.57 -0.14
N ASP A 79 0.20 -15.64 -0.45
CA ASP A 79 -0.80 -16.53 0.15
C ASP A 79 -1.02 -16.33 1.67
N LEU A 80 -0.56 -15.21 2.23
CA LEU A 80 -0.91 -14.87 3.60
C LEU A 80 -2.34 -14.30 3.66
N THR A 81 -3.12 -14.75 4.63
CA THR A 81 -4.46 -14.18 4.86
C THR A 81 -4.37 -12.89 5.67
N ILE A 82 -4.83 -11.79 5.09
CA ILE A 82 -5.06 -10.52 5.78
C ILE A 82 -6.41 -10.56 6.47
N THR A 83 -6.45 -10.13 7.73
CA THR A 83 -7.68 -9.85 8.47
C THR A 83 -7.87 -8.34 8.57
N ALA A 84 -9.07 -7.86 8.31
CA ALA A 84 -9.40 -6.43 8.30
C ALA A 84 -10.79 -6.17 8.84
N ASP A 85 -11.00 -4.99 9.44
CA ASP A 85 -12.33 -4.51 9.83
C ASP A 85 -12.80 -3.46 8.80
N LEU A 86 -13.92 -3.76 8.15
CA LEU A 86 -14.62 -2.88 7.23
C LEU A 86 -15.64 -2.03 8.01
N TYR A 87 -15.50 -0.73 7.92
CA TYR A 87 -16.46 0.26 8.42
C TYR A 87 -17.22 0.83 7.22
N TRP A 88 -18.43 0.34 7.04
CA TRP A 88 -19.25 0.63 5.87
C TRP A 88 -20.30 1.69 6.18
N THR A 89 -20.42 2.73 5.33
CA THR A 89 -21.42 3.82 5.50
C THR A 89 -22.84 3.45 5.05
N GLY A 90 -23.01 2.37 4.30
CA GLY A 90 -24.23 2.06 3.55
C GLY A 90 -24.24 2.64 2.14
N ASP A 91 -23.29 3.51 1.80
CA ASP A 91 -23.17 4.11 0.47
C ASP A 91 -21.95 3.54 -0.30
N ALA A 92 -22.22 2.87 -1.40
CA ALA A 92 -21.20 2.31 -2.29
C ALA A 92 -20.40 3.38 -3.05
N ASN A 93 -20.91 4.62 -3.14
CA ASN A 93 -20.25 5.73 -3.81
C ASN A 93 -19.41 6.58 -2.85
N ALA A 94 -19.49 6.32 -1.55
CA ALA A 94 -18.67 7.04 -0.57
C ALA A 94 -17.18 6.82 -0.85
N PRO A 95 -16.34 7.86 -0.69
CA PRO A 95 -14.90 7.71 -0.79
C PRO A 95 -14.38 6.70 0.23
N PHE A 96 -13.25 6.08 -0.07
CA PHE A 96 -12.71 4.97 0.71
C PHE A 96 -11.35 5.34 1.34
N ILE A 97 -11.12 4.91 2.58
CA ILE A 97 -9.84 5.09 3.28
C ILE A 97 -9.29 3.72 3.70
N LEU A 98 -8.08 3.39 3.24
CA LEU A 98 -7.28 2.28 3.75
C LEU A 98 -6.48 2.75 4.96
N LEU A 99 -6.56 2.00 6.07
CA LEU A 99 -5.99 2.35 7.36
C LEU A 99 -4.92 1.33 7.79
N PHE A 100 -3.67 1.78 7.94
CA PHE A 100 -2.49 0.97 8.22
C PHE A 100 -1.90 1.33 9.58
N HIS A 101 -1.90 0.37 10.53
CA HIS A 101 -1.51 0.57 11.92
C HIS A 101 0.02 0.72 12.12
N GLN A 102 0.43 1.26 13.26
CA GLN A 102 1.82 1.36 13.64
C GLN A 102 2.42 0.00 14.10
N ALA A 103 3.74 -0.02 14.31
CA ALA A 103 4.46 -1.18 14.82
C ALA A 103 3.85 -1.71 16.12
N ASP A 104 3.88 -3.03 16.29
CA ASP A 104 3.37 -3.76 17.47
C ASP A 104 1.85 -3.57 17.73
N TYR A 105 1.11 -2.94 16.80
CA TYR A 105 -0.32 -2.72 16.90
C TYR A 105 -1.10 -3.68 16.00
N SER A 106 -2.39 -3.41 15.85
CA SER A 106 -3.34 -4.14 15.02
C SER A 106 -4.35 -3.15 14.44
N ARG A 107 -5.29 -3.63 13.62
CA ARG A 107 -6.47 -2.89 13.18
C ARG A 107 -7.23 -2.21 14.32
N GLY A 108 -7.02 -2.69 15.56
CA GLY A 108 -7.55 -2.07 16.78
C GLY A 108 -7.03 -0.64 17.07
N GLU A 109 -5.99 -0.15 16.38
CA GLU A 109 -5.60 1.26 16.44
C GLU A 109 -6.73 2.17 15.99
N TYR A 110 -7.57 1.69 15.08
CA TYR A 110 -8.60 2.50 14.41
C TYR A 110 -10.01 2.39 15.02
N LEU A 111 -10.17 1.71 16.16
CA LEU A 111 -11.48 1.56 16.83
C LEU A 111 -12.16 2.89 17.19
N GLU A 112 -11.39 3.95 17.52
CA GLU A 112 -11.92 5.28 17.78
C GLU A 112 -11.91 6.18 16.53
N ILE A 113 -11.02 5.90 15.57
CA ILE A 113 -10.77 6.76 14.40
C ILE A 113 -11.74 6.41 13.26
N ALA A 114 -11.83 5.14 12.88
CA ALA A 114 -12.64 4.72 11.73
C ALA A 114 -14.15 5.04 11.88
N PRO A 115 -14.78 4.92 13.06
CA PRO A 115 -16.16 5.37 13.22
C PRO A 115 -16.37 6.87 13.00
N LYS A 116 -15.38 7.71 13.37
CA LYS A 116 -15.46 9.15 13.10
C LYS A 116 -15.31 9.45 11.60
N LEU A 117 -14.39 8.77 10.91
CA LEU A 117 -14.24 8.87 9.46
C LEU A 117 -15.52 8.38 8.74
N ASN A 118 -16.13 7.30 9.24
CA ASN A 118 -17.40 6.79 8.72
C ASN A 118 -18.54 7.80 8.90
N ALA A 119 -18.60 8.48 10.05
CA ALA A 119 -19.55 9.56 10.29
C ALA A 119 -19.31 10.80 9.40
N LEU A 120 -18.08 11.00 8.90
CA LEU A 120 -17.73 12.01 7.89
C LEU A 120 -18.04 11.57 6.45
N GLY A 121 -18.61 10.37 6.26
CA GLY A 121 -19.01 9.84 4.96
C GLY A 121 -17.95 9.03 4.23
N TYR A 122 -16.95 8.50 4.91
CA TYR A 122 -15.91 7.65 4.31
C TYR A 122 -16.14 6.17 4.67
N ASN A 123 -16.10 5.28 3.69
CA ASN A 123 -15.90 3.86 3.94
C ASN A 123 -14.46 3.64 4.37
N CYS A 124 -14.21 2.76 5.35
CA CYS A 124 -12.84 2.51 5.83
C CYS A 124 -12.56 1.02 5.91
N LEU A 125 -11.32 0.63 5.60
CA LEU A 125 -10.80 -0.72 5.82
C LEU A 125 -9.53 -0.62 6.68
N ALA A 126 -9.64 -1.04 7.95
CA ALA A 126 -8.51 -1.12 8.86
C ALA A 126 -7.94 -2.54 8.81
N ILE A 127 -6.71 -2.71 8.28
CA ILE A 127 -6.11 -4.02 8.13
C ILE A 127 -5.18 -4.36 9.29
N ASP A 128 -5.04 -5.64 9.58
CA ASP A 128 -3.88 -6.19 10.29
C ASP A 128 -2.76 -6.41 9.27
N GLN A 129 -1.61 -5.73 9.44
CA GLN A 129 -0.41 -6.02 8.67
C GLN A 129 0.38 -7.12 9.37
N ARG A 130 1.22 -7.90 8.63
CA ARG A 130 2.08 -8.94 9.19
C ARG A 130 3.10 -8.44 10.22
N SER A 131 3.36 -7.14 10.28
CA SER A 131 4.22 -6.50 11.28
C SER A 131 3.36 -5.86 12.37
N GLY A 132 2.99 -6.59 13.41
CA GLY A 132 2.09 -6.07 14.41
C GLY A 132 2.01 -6.88 15.71
N GLY A 133 0.98 -6.62 16.50
CA GLY A 133 0.79 -7.22 17.82
C GLY A 133 -0.65 -7.04 18.35
N VAL A 134 -0.83 -6.16 19.34
CA VAL A 134 -2.13 -5.93 19.99
C VAL A 134 -2.37 -4.42 20.18
N ALA A 135 -3.53 -3.92 19.75
CA ALA A 135 -3.95 -2.55 20.00
C ALA A 135 -5.38 -2.52 20.54
N ASN A 136 -5.63 -1.74 21.58
CA ASN A 136 -6.95 -1.54 22.18
C ASN A 136 -7.73 -2.86 22.42
N GLY A 137 -7.02 -3.94 22.83
CA GLY A 137 -7.60 -5.24 23.09
C GLY A 137 -7.82 -6.12 21.84
N VAL A 138 -7.57 -5.63 20.63
CA VAL A 138 -7.67 -6.40 19.39
C VAL A 138 -6.30 -7.00 19.07
N LYS A 139 -6.25 -8.31 18.87
CA LYS A 139 -5.04 -9.04 18.43
C LYS A 139 -4.88 -8.89 16.92
N ASN A 140 -3.63 -8.79 16.49
CA ASN A 140 -3.29 -8.83 15.07
C ASN A 140 -3.27 -10.29 14.59
N GLU A 141 -4.28 -10.67 13.82
CA GLU A 141 -4.45 -12.04 13.35
C GLU A 141 -3.56 -12.36 12.17
N THR A 142 -3.33 -11.41 11.28
CA THR A 142 -2.38 -11.55 10.16
C THR A 142 -0.95 -11.79 10.66
N TYR A 143 -0.51 -11.06 11.70
CA TYR A 143 0.79 -11.31 12.35
C TYR A 143 0.89 -12.73 12.88
N GLN A 144 -0.16 -13.23 13.56
CA GLN A 144 -0.18 -14.60 14.08
C GLN A 144 -0.11 -15.63 12.94
N ALA A 145 -0.84 -15.42 11.87
CA ALA A 145 -0.80 -16.27 10.68
C ALA A 145 0.59 -16.27 10.03
N ALA A 146 1.20 -15.10 9.82
CA ALA A 146 2.55 -14.95 9.27
C ALA A 146 3.60 -15.68 10.12
N LYS A 147 3.55 -15.50 11.44
CA LYS A 147 4.43 -16.20 12.38
C LYS A 147 4.26 -17.71 12.31
N SER A 148 3.03 -18.20 12.24
CA SER A 148 2.72 -19.63 12.14
C SER A 148 3.19 -20.24 10.82
N ALA A 149 3.18 -19.47 9.74
CA ALA A 149 3.69 -19.83 8.42
C ALA A 149 5.21 -19.67 8.28
N GLY A 150 5.91 -19.16 9.32
CA GLY A 150 7.36 -18.91 9.27
C GLY A 150 7.77 -17.74 8.38
N LEU A 151 6.83 -16.86 8.04
CA LEU A 151 7.10 -15.66 7.22
C LEU A 151 7.79 -14.57 8.05
N GLN A 152 8.55 -13.74 7.37
CA GLN A 152 9.15 -12.57 8.00
C GLN A 152 8.08 -11.51 8.29
N THR A 153 8.20 -10.84 9.45
CA THR A 153 7.22 -9.88 9.97
C THR A 153 7.82 -8.50 10.27
N GLY A 154 8.88 -8.13 9.56
CA GLY A 154 9.49 -6.81 9.67
C GLY A 154 8.69 -5.72 8.94
N TYR A 155 9.15 -4.49 9.04
CA TYR A 155 8.44 -3.32 8.47
C TYR A 155 8.30 -3.39 6.95
N ILE A 156 9.40 -3.68 6.24
CA ILE A 156 9.40 -3.80 4.77
C ILE A 156 8.55 -4.97 4.31
N GLN A 157 8.58 -6.08 5.06
CA GLN A 157 7.83 -7.29 4.74
C GLN A 157 6.31 -7.06 4.77
N ALA A 158 5.85 -6.00 5.44
CA ALA A 158 4.43 -5.62 5.42
C ALA A 158 4.00 -4.87 4.15
N TYR A 159 4.92 -4.48 3.26
CA TYR A 159 4.55 -3.75 2.04
C TYR A 159 3.58 -4.53 1.13
N PRO A 160 3.77 -5.82 0.85
CA PRO A 160 2.79 -6.63 0.10
C PRO A 160 1.39 -6.68 0.74
N ASP A 161 1.27 -6.48 2.06
CA ASP A 161 -0.03 -6.43 2.72
C ASP A 161 -0.81 -5.17 2.34
N LEU A 162 -0.09 -4.04 2.18
CA LEU A 162 -0.67 -2.77 1.75
C LEU A 162 -1.10 -2.84 0.28
N GLU A 163 -0.25 -3.40 -0.59
CA GLU A 163 -0.56 -3.61 -2.02
C GLU A 163 -1.80 -4.50 -2.17
N SER A 164 -1.85 -5.62 -1.44
CA SER A 164 -2.99 -6.54 -1.48
C SER A 164 -4.28 -5.91 -0.94
N ALA A 165 -4.18 -4.99 0.03
CA ALA A 165 -5.33 -4.23 0.52
C ALA A 165 -5.84 -3.21 -0.51
N LEU A 166 -4.93 -2.56 -1.24
CA LEU A 166 -5.25 -1.69 -2.36
C LEU A 166 -6.00 -2.48 -3.44
N ASP A 167 -5.43 -3.58 -3.90
CA ASP A 167 -6.02 -4.47 -4.90
C ASP A 167 -7.41 -4.96 -4.48
N TYR A 168 -7.53 -5.43 -3.23
CA TYR A 168 -8.79 -5.92 -2.68
C TYR A 168 -9.89 -4.84 -2.72
N VAL A 169 -9.57 -3.60 -2.30
CA VAL A 169 -10.54 -2.51 -2.29
C VAL A 169 -10.89 -2.09 -3.72
N MET A 170 -9.91 -1.97 -4.62
CA MET A 170 -10.14 -1.60 -6.01
C MET A 170 -10.99 -2.65 -6.75
N GLN A 171 -10.76 -3.93 -6.53
CA GLN A 171 -11.53 -5.01 -7.16
C GLN A 171 -12.92 -5.20 -6.55
N THR A 172 -13.03 -5.04 -5.21
CA THR A 172 -14.26 -5.36 -4.49
C THR A 172 -15.22 -4.17 -4.44
N TYR A 173 -14.73 -2.96 -4.18
CA TYR A 173 -15.56 -1.78 -3.93
C TYR A 173 -15.52 -0.77 -5.08
N MET A 174 -14.45 -0.75 -5.89
CA MET A 174 -14.26 0.16 -7.03
C MET A 174 -14.59 1.62 -6.67
N PRO A 175 -13.98 2.17 -5.60
CA PRO A 175 -14.30 3.51 -5.15
C PRO A 175 -13.85 4.55 -6.19
N SER A 176 -14.62 5.62 -6.36
CA SER A 176 -14.22 6.74 -7.22
C SER A 176 -13.07 7.57 -6.61
N GLN A 177 -12.88 7.47 -5.30
CA GLN A 177 -11.80 8.13 -4.57
C GLN A 177 -11.28 7.19 -3.49
N LEU A 178 -9.98 6.86 -3.56
CA LEU A 178 -9.28 6.04 -2.57
C LEU A 178 -8.16 6.84 -1.90
N ILE A 179 -8.16 6.83 -0.60
CA ILE A 179 -7.19 7.51 0.25
C ILE A 179 -6.44 6.44 1.05
N VAL A 180 -5.13 6.58 1.18
CA VAL A 180 -4.33 5.73 2.05
C VAL A 180 -3.88 6.48 3.29
N TRP A 181 -3.90 5.81 4.43
CA TRP A 181 -3.57 6.38 5.72
C TRP A 181 -2.65 5.44 6.50
N GLY A 182 -1.48 5.90 6.87
CA GLY A 182 -0.51 5.13 7.64
C GLY A 182 -0.14 5.77 8.97
N SER A 183 0.25 4.92 9.92
CA SER A 183 0.71 5.28 11.26
C SER A 183 2.13 4.79 11.51
N SER A 184 3.06 5.67 11.89
CA SER A 184 4.47 5.32 12.14
C SER A 184 5.16 4.71 10.92
N TYR A 185 5.78 3.53 11.03
CA TYR A 185 6.44 2.86 9.90
C TYR A 185 5.50 2.65 8.71
N SER A 186 4.22 2.35 8.95
CA SER A 186 3.26 2.16 7.87
C SER A 186 2.85 3.46 7.20
N SER A 187 3.06 4.62 7.85
CA SER A 187 2.90 5.91 7.17
C SER A 187 3.98 6.13 6.11
N SER A 188 5.19 5.63 6.35
CA SER A 188 6.26 5.62 5.35
C SER A 188 5.96 4.66 4.20
N LEU A 189 5.40 3.47 4.50
CA LEU A 189 4.92 2.54 3.46
C LEU A 189 3.75 3.13 2.66
N ALA A 190 2.82 3.85 3.32
CA ALA A 190 1.71 4.52 2.64
C ALA A 190 2.18 5.63 1.68
N LEU A 191 3.24 6.37 2.03
CA LEU A 191 3.87 7.33 1.12
C LEU A 191 4.48 6.63 -0.10
N ILE A 192 5.15 5.49 0.09
CA ILE A 192 5.70 4.68 -1.00
C ILE A 192 4.55 4.19 -1.90
N LEU A 193 3.52 3.58 -1.31
CA LEU A 193 2.36 3.08 -2.04
C LEU A 193 1.70 4.19 -2.89
N ALA A 194 1.51 5.38 -2.32
CA ALA A 194 0.96 6.52 -3.05
C ALA A 194 1.86 6.97 -4.21
N SER A 195 3.18 6.87 -4.08
CA SER A 195 4.11 7.23 -5.14
C SER A 195 4.13 6.22 -6.29
N GLU A 196 3.84 4.95 -6.02
CA GLU A 196 3.85 3.86 -7.00
C GLU A 196 2.49 3.65 -7.67
N HIS A 197 1.38 4.10 -7.03
CA HIS A 197 0.00 3.98 -7.52
C HIS A 197 -0.69 5.35 -7.70
N PRO A 198 -0.11 6.28 -8.51
CA PRO A 198 -0.65 7.65 -8.63
C PRO A 198 -2.04 7.71 -9.29
N ASP A 199 -2.41 6.72 -10.08
CA ASP A 199 -3.69 6.68 -10.80
C ASP A 199 -4.82 6.08 -9.93
N GLU A 200 -4.50 5.33 -8.88
CA GLU A 200 -5.46 4.62 -8.02
C GLU A 200 -5.68 5.35 -6.70
N ILE A 201 -4.62 5.99 -6.16
CA ILE A 201 -4.65 6.67 -4.88
C ILE A 201 -4.84 8.17 -5.09
N SER A 202 -5.90 8.70 -4.50
CA SER A 202 -6.28 10.12 -4.62
C SER A 202 -5.59 11.03 -3.61
N ALA A 203 -5.20 10.52 -2.46
CA ALA A 203 -4.47 11.26 -1.42
C ALA A 203 -3.82 10.31 -0.41
N VAL A 204 -2.83 10.82 0.34
CA VAL A 204 -2.17 10.07 1.42
C VAL A 204 -2.13 10.86 2.71
N LEU A 205 -2.46 10.22 3.85
CA LEU A 205 -2.25 10.75 5.18
C LEU A 205 -1.17 9.93 5.91
N ALA A 206 -0.11 10.60 6.36
CA ALA A 206 1.04 9.98 6.99
C ALA A 206 1.26 10.55 8.40
N PHE A 207 1.00 9.72 9.40
CA PHE A 207 1.17 10.05 10.82
C PHE A 207 2.50 9.54 11.33
N SER A 208 3.42 10.43 11.69
CA SER A 208 4.79 10.16 12.16
C SER A 208 5.62 9.33 11.15
N PRO A 209 5.71 9.74 9.87
CA PRO A 209 6.61 9.07 8.93
C PRO A 209 8.09 9.35 9.29
N GLY A 210 8.96 8.50 8.74
CA GLY A 210 10.41 8.62 8.91
C GLY A 210 11.16 7.70 7.96
N GLU A 211 12.47 7.83 7.94
CA GLU A 211 13.36 6.96 7.19
C GLU A 211 13.62 5.64 7.95
N TYR A 212 12.54 4.90 8.25
CA TYR A 212 12.61 3.68 9.07
C TYR A 212 13.32 2.52 8.39
N PHE A 213 13.37 2.53 7.06
CA PHE A 213 13.92 1.45 6.22
C PHE A 213 14.28 2.01 4.84
N LYS A 214 14.85 1.14 4.02
CA LYS A 214 14.98 1.35 2.58
C LYS A 214 14.21 0.25 1.85
N LEU A 215 13.44 0.63 0.85
CA LEU A 215 12.79 -0.30 -0.07
C LEU A 215 13.50 -0.18 -1.43
N ASP A 216 13.93 -1.29 -2.02
CA ASP A 216 14.69 -1.33 -3.27
C ASP A 216 15.91 -0.39 -3.30
N GLY A 217 16.56 -0.24 -2.15
CA GLY A 217 17.73 0.60 -1.98
C GLY A 217 17.46 2.10 -1.85
N LYS A 218 16.21 2.55 -2.04
CA LYS A 218 15.76 3.94 -1.93
C LYS A 218 15.28 4.27 -0.53
N GLN A 219 15.42 5.53 -0.14
CA GLN A 219 14.83 6.09 1.08
C GLN A 219 13.38 6.51 0.83
N VAL A 220 12.60 6.74 1.90
CA VAL A 220 11.21 7.22 1.80
C VAL A 220 11.15 8.59 1.10
N ALA A 221 12.13 9.46 1.34
CA ALA A 221 12.23 10.75 0.66
C ALA A 221 12.40 10.63 -0.87
N ASP A 222 13.07 9.57 -1.36
CA ASP A 222 13.22 9.33 -2.80
C ASP A 222 11.87 9.01 -3.45
N TYR A 223 11.02 8.24 -2.78
CA TYR A 223 9.65 7.96 -3.22
C TYR A 223 8.74 9.18 -3.11
N ALA A 224 8.86 9.94 -2.01
CA ALA A 224 8.08 11.14 -1.76
C ALA A 224 8.23 12.20 -2.87
N ALA A 225 9.39 12.24 -3.55
CA ALA A 225 9.62 13.12 -4.69
C ALA A 225 8.73 12.83 -5.91
N SER A 226 8.16 11.62 -5.99
CA SER A 226 7.26 11.17 -7.07
C SER A 226 5.77 11.30 -6.73
N ILE A 227 5.43 11.70 -5.50
CA ILE A 227 4.02 11.88 -5.08
C ILE A 227 3.41 13.07 -5.80
N THR A 228 2.37 12.82 -6.58
CA THR A 228 1.61 13.82 -7.34
C THR A 228 0.28 14.19 -6.67
N GLN A 229 -0.23 13.32 -5.81
CA GLN A 229 -1.48 13.49 -5.07
C GLN A 229 -1.27 14.39 -3.83
N PRO A 230 -2.33 15.06 -3.32
CA PRO A 230 -2.28 15.75 -2.05
C PRO A 230 -1.83 14.82 -0.91
N ALA A 231 -0.90 15.30 -0.08
CA ALA A 231 -0.39 14.57 1.06
C ALA A 231 -0.61 15.35 2.36
N PHE A 232 -1.05 14.67 3.40
CA PHE A 232 -1.11 15.19 4.76
C PHE A 232 -0.04 14.51 5.61
N ILE A 233 0.90 15.27 6.18
CA ILE A 233 1.91 14.75 7.08
C ILE A 233 1.79 15.42 8.44
N THR A 234 1.81 14.60 9.49
CA THR A 234 1.81 15.09 10.89
C THR A 234 2.53 14.12 11.81
N SER A 235 2.82 14.57 13.03
CA SER A 235 3.44 13.76 14.10
C SER A 235 3.31 14.43 15.46
N ALA A 236 3.86 13.83 16.51
CA ALA A 236 4.20 14.58 17.72
C ALA A 236 5.15 15.74 17.38
N LYS A 237 5.04 16.86 18.09
CA LYS A 237 5.85 18.08 17.83
C LYS A 237 7.35 17.80 17.83
N SER A 238 7.82 16.94 18.73
CA SER A 238 9.23 16.56 18.84
C SER A 238 9.76 15.74 17.67
N GLU A 239 8.88 15.16 16.84
CA GLU A 239 9.23 14.29 15.72
C GLU A 239 9.32 15.02 14.38
N GLU A 240 8.94 16.29 14.32
CA GLU A 240 8.91 17.09 13.08
C GLU A 240 10.20 16.94 12.26
N LYS A 241 11.35 16.96 12.92
CA LYS A 241 12.66 16.85 12.25
C LYS A 241 12.87 15.50 11.54
N SER A 242 12.20 14.45 12.00
CA SER A 242 12.35 13.10 11.45
C SER A 242 11.70 12.92 10.08
N TRP A 243 10.68 13.72 9.76
CA TRP A 243 9.94 13.63 8.52
C TRP A 243 10.05 14.88 7.63
N ARG A 244 10.62 15.99 8.13
CA ARG A 244 10.69 17.24 7.35
C ARG A 244 11.39 17.03 6.01
N GLY A 245 12.49 16.25 5.98
CA GLY A 245 13.21 15.94 4.73
C GLY A 245 12.36 15.16 3.73
N ILE A 246 11.43 14.31 4.19
CA ILE A 246 10.46 13.60 3.34
C ILE A 246 9.42 14.60 2.81
N ALA A 247 8.83 15.43 3.68
CA ALA A 247 7.83 16.42 3.30
C ALA A 247 8.37 17.43 2.28
N ASP A 248 9.63 17.85 2.40
CA ASP A 248 10.28 18.80 1.50
C ASP A 248 10.42 18.28 0.06
N GLN A 249 10.33 16.95 -0.15
CA GLN A 249 10.32 16.33 -1.48
C GLN A 249 8.94 16.40 -2.16
N ILE A 250 7.86 16.42 -1.38
CA ILE A 250 6.49 16.42 -1.93
C ILE A 250 6.19 17.79 -2.53
N LYS A 251 5.91 17.83 -3.83
CA LYS A 251 5.62 19.07 -4.57
C LYS A 251 4.15 19.20 -4.98
N SER A 252 3.33 18.24 -4.61
CA SER A 252 1.90 18.22 -4.91
C SER A 252 1.19 19.42 -4.28
N SER A 253 0.39 20.10 -5.07
CA SER A 253 -0.49 21.17 -4.59
C SER A 253 -1.59 20.60 -3.69
N GLY A 254 -1.97 21.35 -2.65
CA GLY A 254 -2.96 20.88 -1.68
C GLY A 254 -2.38 20.01 -0.56
N SER A 255 -1.06 19.74 -0.56
CA SER A 255 -0.42 19.06 0.56
C SER A 255 -0.38 19.92 1.81
N VAL A 256 -0.54 19.29 2.98
CA VAL A 256 -0.58 19.92 4.29
C VAL A 256 0.44 19.25 5.22
N PHE A 257 1.31 20.03 5.80
CA PHE A 257 2.32 19.57 6.76
C PHE A 257 2.01 20.18 8.13
N PHE A 258 1.30 19.43 8.96
CA PHE A 258 0.74 19.89 10.22
C PHE A 258 1.65 19.54 11.40
N VAL A 259 1.99 20.55 12.22
CA VAL A 259 2.68 20.39 13.50
C VAL A 259 1.78 20.94 14.59
N PRO A 260 1.45 20.17 15.65
CA PRO A 260 0.56 20.63 16.71
C PRO A 260 1.20 21.76 17.55
N GLU A 261 0.38 22.62 18.13
CA GLU A 261 0.88 23.61 19.11
C GLU A 261 1.36 22.92 20.38
N GLY A 262 0.65 21.89 20.85
CA GLY A 262 1.01 21.07 22.00
C GLY A 262 2.06 20.00 21.65
N ASN A 263 2.36 19.13 22.62
CA ASN A 263 3.34 18.05 22.42
C ASN A 263 2.86 17.00 21.40
N GLY A 264 1.56 16.76 21.34
CA GLY A 264 0.98 15.72 20.50
C GLY A 264 1.38 14.30 20.92
N ARG A 265 1.18 13.36 20.01
CA ARG A 265 1.51 11.94 20.22
C ARG A 265 1.94 11.30 18.91
N HIS A 266 2.78 10.27 19.01
CA HIS A 266 3.27 9.47 17.90
C HIS A 266 2.16 8.72 17.18
N GLY A 267 2.20 8.69 15.84
CA GLY A 267 1.30 7.93 15.00
C GLY A 267 -0.16 8.40 15.07
N SER A 268 -1.07 7.60 14.53
CA SER A 268 -2.52 7.89 14.53
C SER A 268 -3.12 7.94 15.93
N SER A 269 -2.42 7.43 16.95
CA SER A 269 -2.83 7.58 18.35
C SER A 269 -2.89 9.04 18.83
N ALA A 270 -2.37 9.98 18.04
CA ALA A 270 -2.57 11.43 18.23
C ALA A 270 -4.05 11.83 18.21
N LEU A 271 -4.91 11.04 17.54
CA LEU A 271 -6.34 11.27 17.39
C LEU A 271 -7.22 10.62 18.47
N PHE A 272 -6.63 9.82 19.38
CA PHE A 272 -7.40 9.15 20.44
C PHE A 272 -8.01 10.17 21.41
N GLU A 273 -9.21 9.90 21.91
CA GLU A 273 -9.91 10.79 22.86
C GLU A 273 -9.07 11.12 24.10
N LYS A 274 -8.29 10.15 24.59
CA LYS A 274 -7.41 10.31 25.74
C LYS A 274 -6.13 11.11 25.44
N THR A 275 -5.84 11.41 24.17
CA THR A 275 -4.64 12.15 23.79
C THR A 275 -4.88 13.66 23.98
N PRO A 276 -4.10 14.36 24.83
CA PRO A 276 -4.16 15.80 24.88
C PRO A 276 -3.94 16.42 23.51
N ASN A 277 -4.68 17.47 23.17
CA ASN A 277 -4.61 18.17 21.88
C ASN A 277 -5.11 17.36 20.67
N ASN A 278 -5.83 16.24 20.86
CA ASN A 278 -6.39 15.46 19.75
C ASN A 278 -7.30 16.31 18.83
N ALA A 279 -7.97 17.32 19.38
CA ALA A 279 -8.85 18.20 18.62
C ALA A 279 -8.10 19.02 17.56
N GLU A 280 -6.84 19.40 17.81
CA GLU A 280 -6.01 20.10 16.81
C GLU A 280 -5.77 19.20 15.57
N TYR A 281 -5.44 17.92 15.82
CA TYR A 281 -5.24 16.96 14.74
C TYR A 281 -6.53 16.68 13.98
N TRP A 282 -7.65 16.49 14.68
CA TRP A 282 -8.94 16.28 14.02
C TRP A 282 -9.33 17.46 13.15
N THR A 283 -9.17 18.69 13.64
CA THR A 283 -9.45 19.90 12.84
C THR A 283 -8.60 19.95 11.57
N ALA A 284 -7.31 19.60 11.65
CA ALA A 284 -6.41 19.60 10.51
C ALA A 284 -6.78 18.47 9.51
N VAL A 285 -7.08 17.27 10.01
CA VAL A 285 -7.51 16.11 9.20
C VAL A 285 -8.82 16.40 8.49
N GLU A 286 -9.85 16.87 9.20
CA GLU A 286 -11.15 17.18 8.64
C GLU A 286 -11.05 18.27 7.56
N SER A 287 -10.23 19.31 7.80
CA SER A 287 -9.98 20.35 6.82
C SER A 287 -9.29 19.82 5.57
N PHE A 288 -8.30 18.92 5.72
CA PHE A 288 -7.63 18.28 4.61
C PHE A 288 -8.60 17.39 3.81
N LEU A 289 -9.33 16.50 4.48
CA LEU A 289 -10.31 15.61 3.83
C LEU A 289 -11.40 16.40 3.10
N ALA A 290 -11.91 17.48 3.68
CA ALA A 290 -12.89 18.36 3.03
C ALA A 290 -12.32 19.05 1.77
N SER A 291 -11.02 19.32 1.71
CA SER A 291 -10.38 19.92 0.53
C SER A 291 -10.31 18.97 -0.66
N LEU A 292 -10.40 17.65 -0.44
CA LEU A 292 -10.36 16.62 -1.48
C LEU A 292 -11.71 16.42 -2.18
N GLN A 293 -12.79 16.95 -1.63
CA GLN A 293 -14.17 16.77 -2.15
C GLN A 293 -14.62 17.89 -3.10
N LYS A 294 -13.69 18.72 -3.61
CA LYS A 294 -13.97 19.89 -4.46
C LYS A 294 -13.85 19.59 -5.94
#